data_bb7323874a9be6941a8c4ad04dad637a
#
_entry.id   bb7323874a9be6941a8c4ad04dad637a
#
_cell.length_a   1.000
_cell.length_b   1.000
_cell.length_c   1.000
_cell.angle_alpha   90.00
_cell.angle_beta   90.00
_cell.angle_gamma   90.00
#
_symmetry.space_group_name_H-M   'P 1'
#
loop_
_entity.id
_entity.type
_entity.pdbx_description
1 polymer ?
#
loop_
_entity_poly.entity_id
_entity_poly.type
_entity_poly.pdbx_seq_one_letter_code
_entity_poly.pdbx_strand_id
1 'polypeptide(L)'
;MNLIYAFLMFCAAQSLAWLQIFSSYVPALARVHWLLIVATVGTCAGIGFRFATAAVIEATDDAWTARVLAFAAGQLCFALLTWAFLGQGIDKRTALALFFSLCAVLAKVL
;
A
#
# COMPACT_ATOMS: atom_id res chain seq x y z
N MET A 1 9.51 15.43 9.46
CA MET A 1 8.56 14.81 8.50
C MET A 1 7.24 14.59 9.21
N ASN A 2 6.14 14.98 8.61
CA ASN A 2 4.84 14.83 9.26
C ASN A 2 4.16 13.52 8.84
N LEU A 3 3.04 13.19 9.51
CA LEU A 3 2.32 11.95 9.26
C LEU A 3 1.71 11.90 7.85
N ILE A 4 1.32 13.05 7.30
CA ILE A 4 0.78 13.12 5.94
C ILE A 4 1.84 12.69 4.93
N TYR A 5 3.05 13.20 5.07
CA TYR A 5 4.16 12.84 4.19
C TYR A 5 4.47 11.34 4.30
N ALA A 6 4.50 10.82 5.53
CA ALA A 6 4.73 9.39 5.76
C ALA A 6 3.63 8.54 5.12
N PHE A 7 2.37 8.96 5.25
CA PHE A 7 1.25 8.26 4.63
C PHE A 7 1.37 8.23 3.10
N LEU A 8 1.73 9.36 2.49
CA LEU A 8 1.94 9.41 1.04
C LEU A 8 3.08 8.50 0.61
N MET A 9 4.14 8.43 1.39
CA MET A 9 5.25 7.53 1.12
C MET A 9 4.81 6.05 1.24
N PHE A 10 3.97 5.72 2.21
CA PHE A 10 3.37 4.40 2.30
C PHE A 10 2.50 4.10 1.08
N CYS A 11 1.73 5.07 0.60
CA CYS A 11 0.94 4.90 -0.61
C CYS A 11 1.82 4.57 -1.81
N ALA A 12 2.92 5.27 -1.99
CA ALA A 12 3.86 4.99 -3.06
C ALA A 12 4.46 3.58 -2.94
N ALA A 13 4.89 3.20 -1.73
CA ALA A 13 5.45 1.88 -1.49
C ALA A 13 4.41 0.77 -1.71
N GLN A 14 3.18 0.97 -1.26
CA GLN A 14 2.09 0.01 -1.46
C GLN A 14 1.73 -0.13 -2.94
N SER A 15 1.76 0.97 -3.70
CA SER A 15 1.53 0.93 -5.14
C SER A 15 2.59 0.12 -5.85
N LEU A 16 3.86 0.27 -5.47
CA LEU A 16 4.95 -0.53 -6.01
C LEU A 16 4.80 -2.00 -5.62
N ALA A 17 4.40 -2.29 -4.39
CA ALA A 17 4.14 -3.66 -3.95
C ALA A 17 2.99 -4.30 -4.75
N TRP A 18 1.93 -3.54 -5.00
CA TRP A 18 0.83 -4.00 -5.85
C TRP A 18 1.34 -4.34 -7.25
N LEU A 19 2.13 -3.45 -7.84
CA LEU A 19 2.69 -3.65 -9.17
C LEU A 19 3.56 -4.89 -9.24
N GLN A 20 4.39 -5.12 -8.23
CA GLN A 20 5.22 -6.31 -8.12
C GLN A 20 4.39 -7.59 -8.14
N ILE A 21 3.28 -7.61 -7.40
CA ILE A 21 2.43 -8.79 -7.26
C ILE A 21 1.57 -9.02 -8.51
N PHE A 22 1.03 -7.95 -9.09
CA PHE A 22 0.07 -8.03 -10.18
C PHE A 22 0.64 -7.69 -11.54
N SER A 23 1.97 -7.63 -11.69
CA SER A 23 2.62 -7.23 -12.95
C SER A 23 2.21 -8.09 -14.14
N SER A 24 1.99 -9.39 -13.92
CA SER A 24 1.57 -10.31 -14.99
C SER A 24 0.17 -10.01 -15.52
N TYR A 25 -0.64 -9.28 -14.77
CA TYR A 25 -1.99 -8.90 -15.15
C TYR A 25 -2.08 -7.49 -15.74
N VAL A 26 -0.96 -6.75 -15.77
CA VAL A 26 -0.88 -5.42 -16.38
C VAL A 26 -0.27 -5.59 -17.77
N PRO A 27 -0.99 -5.25 -18.86
CA PRO A 27 -0.51 -5.55 -20.22
C PRO A 27 0.89 -4.99 -20.54
N ALA A 28 1.20 -3.80 -20.01
CA ALA A 28 2.50 -3.18 -20.26
C ALA A 28 3.67 -3.96 -19.65
N LEU A 29 3.42 -4.72 -18.59
CA LEU A 29 4.45 -5.43 -17.82
C LEU A 29 4.36 -6.95 -17.95
N ALA A 30 3.33 -7.47 -18.63
CA ALA A 30 3.07 -8.91 -18.70
C ALA A 30 4.23 -9.68 -19.35
N ARG A 31 5.01 -9.05 -20.20
CA ARG A 31 6.14 -9.67 -20.91
C ARG A 31 7.45 -9.59 -20.15
N VAL A 32 7.50 -8.80 -19.07
CA VAL A 32 8.72 -8.64 -18.28
C VAL A 32 8.84 -9.84 -17.33
N HIS A 33 10.05 -10.38 -17.23
CA HIS A 33 10.28 -11.53 -16.36
C HIS A 33 10.00 -11.15 -14.90
N TRP A 34 9.29 -12.01 -14.18
CA TRP A 34 8.84 -11.74 -12.82
C TRP A 34 10.00 -11.46 -11.85
N LEU A 35 11.15 -12.14 -12.03
CA LEU A 35 12.33 -11.90 -11.18
C LEU A 35 12.85 -10.48 -11.33
N LEU A 36 12.83 -9.94 -12.55
CA LEU A 36 13.27 -8.57 -12.77
C LEU A 36 12.33 -7.59 -12.07
N ILE A 37 11.03 -7.83 -12.15
CA ILE A 37 10.02 -7.01 -11.47
C ILE A 37 10.24 -7.04 -9.95
N VAL A 38 10.39 -8.23 -9.37
CA VAL A 38 10.61 -8.37 -7.93
C VAL A 38 11.91 -7.70 -7.50
N ALA A 39 13.00 -7.90 -8.26
CA ALA A 39 14.29 -7.34 -7.91
C ALA A 39 14.31 -5.81 -7.97
N THR A 40 13.60 -5.21 -8.92
CA THR A 40 13.61 -3.74 -9.10
C THR A 40 12.48 -3.08 -8.31
N VAL A 41 11.25 -3.41 -8.63
CA VAL A 41 10.07 -2.79 -8.02
C VAL A 41 9.96 -3.17 -6.55
N GLY A 42 10.21 -4.44 -6.22
CA GLY A 42 10.18 -4.91 -4.84
C GLY A 42 11.22 -4.23 -3.96
N THR A 43 12.42 -4.01 -4.48
CA THR A 43 13.47 -3.30 -3.76
C THR A 43 13.07 -1.86 -3.50
N CYS A 44 12.52 -1.18 -4.50
CA CYS A 44 12.04 0.19 -4.35
C CYS A 44 10.91 0.27 -3.31
N ALA A 45 9.98 -0.68 -3.33
CA ALA A 45 8.90 -0.75 -2.36
C ALA A 45 9.45 -0.93 -0.94
N GLY A 46 10.42 -1.83 -0.77
CA GLY A 46 11.05 -2.08 0.53
C GLY A 46 11.74 -0.84 1.09
N ILE A 47 12.45 -0.11 0.24
CA ILE A 47 13.08 1.16 0.64
C ILE A 47 12.03 2.15 1.09
N GLY A 48 10.94 2.29 0.34
CA GLY A 48 9.83 3.18 0.68
C GLY A 48 9.19 2.83 2.02
N PHE A 49 8.93 1.55 2.27
CA PHE A 49 8.37 1.08 3.55
C PHE A 49 9.31 1.40 4.71
N ARG A 50 10.60 1.19 4.53
CA ARG A 50 11.57 1.47 5.58
C ARG A 50 11.58 2.95 5.96
N PHE A 51 11.66 3.84 4.98
CA PHE A 51 11.70 5.28 5.25
C PHE A 51 10.37 5.78 5.82
N ALA A 52 9.24 5.31 5.31
CA ALA A 52 7.94 5.71 5.83
C ALA A 52 7.75 5.26 7.27
N THR A 53 8.13 4.01 7.58
CA THR A 53 8.06 3.47 8.93
C THR A 53 8.93 4.27 9.90
N ALA A 54 10.17 4.55 9.50
CA ALA A 54 11.08 5.35 10.31
C ALA A 54 10.52 6.75 10.59
N ALA A 55 9.90 7.37 9.59
CA ALA A 55 9.30 8.69 9.72
C ALA A 55 8.15 8.69 10.73
N VAL A 56 7.30 7.66 10.72
CA VAL A 56 6.20 7.56 11.67
C VAL A 56 6.71 7.31 13.09
N ILE A 57 7.67 6.42 13.24
CA ILE A 57 8.24 6.12 14.56
C ILE A 57 8.92 7.36 15.14
N GLU A 58 9.63 8.12 14.31
CA GLU A 58 10.26 9.37 14.72
C GLU A 58 9.22 10.40 15.17
N ALA A 59 8.08 10.46 14.49
CA ALA A 59 7.02 11.43 14.79
C ALA A 59 6.15 11.03 15.98
N THR A 60 5.93 9.73 16.21
CA THR A 60 4.94 9.23 17.19
C THR A 60 5.53 8.36 18.28
N ASP A 61 6.75 7.90 18.10
CA ASP A 61 7.42 6.92 18.99
C ASP A 61 6.60 5.63 19.14
N ASP A 62 5.87 5.24 18.09
CA ASP A 62 4.94 4.12 18.14
C ASP A 62 4.98 3.31 16.84
N ALA A 63 5.56 2.12 16.91
CA ALA A 63 5.65 1.22 15.77
C ALA A 63 4.28 0.72 15.29
N TRP A 64 3.32 0.60 16.21
CA TRP A 64 1.96 0.18 15.84
C TRP A 64 1.27 1.20 14.95
N THR A 65 1.48 2.49 15.21
CA THR A 65 0.95 3.54 14.34
C THR A 65 1.49 3.41 12.92
N ALA A 66 2.79 3.10 12.79
CA ALA A 66 3.40 2.88 11.47
C ALA A 66 2.72 1.71 10.75
N ARG A 67 2.48 0.60 11.45
CA ARG A 67 1.84 -0.57 10.85
C ARG A 67 0.41 -0.27 10.40
N VAL A 68 -0.34 0.42 11.23
CA VAL A 68 -1.74 0.77 10.93
C VAL A 68 -1.81 1.74 9.74
N LEU A 69 -0.92 2.74 9.69
CA LEU A 69 -0.88 3.66 8.55
C LEU A 69 -0.50 2.95 7.25
N ALA A 70 0.45 2.01 7.32
CA ALA A 70 0.82 1.20 6.16
C ALA A 70 -0.38 0.37 5.68
N PHE A 71 -1.14 -0.20 6.60
CA PHE A 71 -2.34 -0.96 6.28
C PHE A 71 -3.40 -0.08 5.60
N ALA A 72 -3.65 1.12 6.13
CA ALA A 72 -4.60 2.05 5.53
C ALA A 72 -4.19 2.44 4.12
N ALA A 73 -2.92 2.76 3.91
CA ALA A 73 -2.38 3.08 2.60
C ALA A 73 -2.51 1.89 1.64
N GLY A 74 -2.25 0.68 2.14
CA GLY A 74 -2.38 -0.54 1.35
C GLY A 74 -3.80 -0.78 0.87
N GLN A 75 -4.79 -0.62 1.75
CA GLN A 75 -6.19 -0.80 1.40
C GLN A 75 -6.63 0.20 0.34
N LEU A 76 -6.27 1.47 0.52
CA LEU A 76 -6.63 2.53 -0.41
C LEU A 76 -6.00 2.29 -1.79
N CYS A 77 -4.69 2.06 -1.82
CA CYS A 77 -3.96 1.87 -3.07
C CYS A 77 -4.38 0.58 -3.78
N PHE A 78 -4.59 -0.51 -3.03
CA PHE A 78 -5.07 -1.76 -3.62
C PHE A 78 -6.43 -1.55 -4.30
N ALA A 79 -7.35 -0.89 -3.63
CA ALA A 79 -8.68 -0.66 -4.17
C ALA A 79 -8.61 0.17 -5.45
N LEU A 80 -7.85 1.27 -5.43
CA LEU A 80 -7.73 2.15 -6.59
C LEU A 80 -7.04 1.47 -7.77
N LEU A 81 -5.92 0.79 -7.53
CA LEU A 81 -5.15 0.16 -8.60
C LEU A 81 -5.88 -1.05 -9.19
N THR A 82 -6.50 -1.86 -8.34
CA THR A 82 -7.26 -3.01 -8.81
C THR A 82 -8.44 -2.57 -9.67
N TRP A 83 -9.15 -1.53 -9.26
CA TRP A 83 -10.22 -0.98 -10.05
C TRP A 83 -9.71 -0.39 -11.37
N ALA A 84 -8.63 0.39 -11.32
CA ALA A 84 -8.13 1.12 -12.49
C ALA A 84 -7.48 0.20 -13.53
N PHE A 85 -6.70 -0.79 -13.10
CA PHE A 85 -5.90 -1.62 -14.01
C PHE A 85 -6.51 -2.98 -14.29
N LEU A 86 -7.23 -3.57 -13.34
CA LEU A 86 -7.84 -4.89 -13.52
C LEU A 86 -9.32 -4.80 -13.82
N GLY A 87 -9.92 -3.62 -13.72
CA GLY A 87 -11.33 -3.41 -13.98
C GLY A 87 -12.26 -4.09 -12.99
N GLN A 88 -11.74 -4.52 -11.84
CA GLN A 88 -12.54 -5.19 -10.82
C GLN A 88 -13.16 -4.16 -9.89
N GLY A 89 -14.47 -4.09 -9.92
CA GLY A 89 -15.21 -3.17 -9.06
C GLY A 89 -15.34 -3.67 -7.63
N ILE A 90 -15.82 -2.80 -6.77
CA ILE A 90 -16.03 -3.10 -5.36
C ILE A 90 -17.49 -3.57 -5.20
N ASP A 91 -17.68 -4.84 -4.83
CA ASP A 91 -19.00 -5.37 -4.52
C ASP A 91 -19.38 -5.05 -3.06
N LYS A 92 -20.59 -5.49 -2.65
CA LYS A 92 -21.08 -5.20 -1.29
C LYS A 92 -20.20 -5.81 -0.21
N ARG A 93 -19.71 -7.04 -0.42
CA ARG A 93 -18.86 -7.73 0.54
C ARG A 93 -17.51 -7.05 0.67
N THR A 94 -16.92 -6.67 -0.45
CA THR A 94 -15.65 -5.94 -0.46
C THR A 94 -15.81 -4.57 0.20
N ALA A 95 -16.89 -3.86 -0.11
CA ALA A 95 -17.17 -2.57 0.51
C ALA A 95 -17.30 -2.70 2.04
N LEU A 96 -17.97 -3.75 2.51
CA LEU A 96 -18.12 -4.01 3.93
C LEU A 96 -16.78 -4.31 4.59
N ALA A 97 -15.94 -5.12 3.95
CA ALA A 97 -14.61 -5.44 4.45
C ALA A 97 -13.73 -4.20 4.53
N LEU A 98 -13.78 -3.34 3.52
CA LEU A 98 -13.04 -2.07 3.52
C LEU A 98 -13.54 -1.14 4.61
N PHE A 99 -14.84 -1.10 4.85
CA PHE A 99 -15.43 -0.31 5.93
C PHE A 99 -14.90 -0.75 7.29
N PHE A 100 -14.91 -2.05 7.57
CA PHE A 100 -14.39 -2.56 8.83
C PHE A 100 -12.89 -2.33 8.97
N SER A 101 -12.14 -2.44 7.87
CA SER A 101 -10.71 -2.12 7.86
C SER A 101 -10.47 -0.66 8.23
N LEU A 102 -11.27 0.24 7.67
CA LEU A 102 -11.19 1.67 7.99
C LEU A 102 -11.51 1.92 9.46
N CYS A 103 -12.54 1.25 10.00
CA CYS A 103 -12.88 1.35 11.42
C CYS A 103 -11.72 0.89 12.30
N ALA A 104 -11.04 -0.19 11.93
CA ALA A 104 -9.87 -0.67 12.67
C ALA A 104 -8.75 0.37 12.69
N VAL A 105 -8.49 1.02 11.56
CA VAL A 105 -7.50 2.09 11.46
C VAL A 105 -7.87 3.27 12.35
N LEU A 106 -9.13 3.70 12.27
CA LEU A 106 -9.60 4.84 13.06
C LEU A 106 -9.54 4.56 14.55
N ALA A 107 -9.80 3.31 14.97
CA ALA A 107 -9.70 2.92 16.37
C ALA A 107 -8.28 3.10 16.92
N LYS A 108 -7.26 2.91 16.09
CA LYS A 108 -5.87 3.10 16.52
C LYS A 108 -5.47 4.57 16.49
N VAL A 109 -5.91 5.31 15.47
CA VAL A 109 -5.46 6.69 15.24
C VAL A 109 -6.21 7.67 16.13
N LEU A 110 -7.49 7.42 16.39
CA LEU A 110 -8.32 8.25 17.25
C LEU A 110 -8.28 7.72 18.69
#